data_bd16857846127fbce3199f69f8d92cab
#
_entry.id   bd16857846127fbce3199f69f8d92cab
#
_cell.length_a   1.000
_cell.length_b   1.000
_cell.length_c   1.000
_cell.angle_alpha   90.00
_cell.angle_beta   90.00
_cell.angle_gamma   90.00
#
_symmetry.space_group_name_H-M   'P 1'
#
loop_
_entity.id
_entity.type
_entity.pdbx_description
1 polymer ?
#
loop_
_entity_poly.entity_id
_entity_poly.type
_entity_poly.pdbx_seq_one_letter_code
_entity_poly.pdbx_strand_id
1 'polypeptide(L)'
;MTTVYEVTEQDIQILGSKIKQYKIKLELLNSQLQTIDTIQGDCLSCSYNCDSTSDIRRTCAVKVFIKDKTYNLDENSKFWFNRFLKIYIGLKTISSNGFIYYPLGLFTYSESDYTWDSSNRTLDLKAVDFVWYLTQTKIGGAETTKIPNGNIIRNALISIVTQLGGFSKYNIVDIHNIKDSTMNTVPYDIEVNAGTTVWELITKLRDLYIGYECFCDMDMFITRQIPTMIEDPVVLDYETIIKKQLVLSENMKVDFNTVRNVTEIFGSTIDVDGYTDTCTNSGSAYSCTINSVTELYDGLKVAVKLNVANGVSPTLNVSSLGAHAIVNSDGTTLVAGTINDYTAFEYKNEQWIVLGKYQVHSVCILRNTEPSDAEKTQDKITYNTDSIIYRVMPNSQFAIEKIGIRKDVKTGSDYENIYSNDLCEQRAQYENWKSTRLNRVLELGIQTIPFADVNQKFTYKLLSTGEIKTFITKKISSDDLTKGTETIEATEFFETYPNGDSY
;
A
#
# COMPACT_ATOMS: atom_id res chain seq x y z
N MET A 1 11.79 -11.42 7.82
CA MET A 1 10.40 -11.58 7.32
C MET A 1 9.68 -12.52 8.26
N THR A 2 8.77 -12.06 9.08
CA THR A 2 7.94 -12.95 9.91
C THR A 2 6.83 -13.50 9.03
N THR A 3 6.97 -14.73 8.57
CA THR A 3 5.85 -15.51 8.04
C THR A 3 4.88 -15.71 9.19
N VAL A 4 3.61 -15.49 8.95
CA VAL A 4 2.56 -15.67 9.97
C VAL A 4 2.45 -17.14 10.38
N TYR A 5 2.79 -18.04 9.47
CA TYR A 5 2.97 -19.46 9.71
C TYR A 5 4.40 -19.87 9.33
N GLU A 6 5.11 -20.48 10.26
CA GLU A 6 6.47 -20.99 10.02
C GLU A 6 6.40 -22.36 9.35
N VAL A 7 6.65 -22.38 8.05
CA VAL A 7 6.59 -23.59 7.22
C VAL A 7 7.75 -24.52 7.58
N THR A 8 7.44 -25.77 7.91
CA THR A 8 8.40 -26.80 8.24
C THR A 8 8.68 -27.72 7.06
N GLU A 9 9.79 -28.46 7.10
CA GLU A 9 10.07 -29.51 6.12
C GLU A 9 8.97 -30.58 6.08
N GLN A 10 8.35 -30.86 7.23
CA GLN A 10 7.24 -31.80 7.32
C GLN A 10 6.01 -31.31 6.53
N ASP A 11 5.71 -30.02 6.59
CA ASP A 11 4.62 -29.40 5.82
C ASP A 11 4.86 -29.57 4.31
N ILE A 12 6.08 -29.33 3.87
CA ILE A 12 6.48 -29.54 2.47
C ILE A 12 6.37 -31.02 2.05
N GLN A 13 6.76 -31.94 2.93
CA GLN A 13 6.66 -33.38 2.63
C GLN A 13 5.21 -33.83 2.48
N ILE A 14 4.33 -33.35 3.34
CA ILE A 14 2.89 -33.68 3.34
C ILE A 14 2.22 -33.30 2.02
N LEU A 15 2.62 -32.20 1.40
CA LEU A 15 2.10 -31.77 0.08
C LEU A 15 2.30 -32.81 -1.02
N GLY A 16 3.36 -33.65 -0.93
CA GLY A 16 3.64 -34.72 -1.89
C GLY A 16 2.78 -35.96 -1.75
N SER A 17 1.91 -36.05 -0.74
CA SER A 17 1.04 -37.22 -0.55
C SER A 17 0.00 -37.33 -1.67
N LYS A 18 -0.17 -38.54 -2.21
CA LYS A 18 -1.14 -38.82 -3.29
C LYS A 18 -2.60 -38.74 -2.82
N ILE A 19 -2.85 -39.09 -1.57
CA ILE A 19 -4.20 -39.08 -0.95
C ILE A 19 -4.19 -38.01 0.13
N LYS A 20 -5.06 -37.04 -0.03
CA LYS A 20 -5.25 -35.91 0.89
C LYS A 20 -6.73 -35.77 1.22
N GLN A 21 -7.02 -35.49 2.47
CA GLN A 21 -8.35 -35.07 2.92
C GLN A 21 -8.26 -33.68 3.51
N TYR A 22 -9.16 -32.82 3.08
CA TYR A 22 -9.27 -31.45 3.58
C TYR A 22 -10.49 -31.32 4.47
N LYS A 23 -10.39 -30.47 5.49
CA LYS A 23 -11.45 -30.24 6.45
C LYS A 23 -11.32 -28.81 6.99
N ILE A 24 -12.44 -28.17 7.21
CA ILE A 24 -12.45 -26.86 7.85
C ILE A 24 -12.77 -27.03 9.35
N LYS A 25 -12.01 -26.34 10.17
CA LYS A 25 -12.26 -26.18 11.60
C LYS A 25 -12.55 -24.71 11.88
N LEU A 26 -13.63 -24.45 12.58
CA LEU A 26 -14.01 -23.12 13.07
C LEU A 26 -13.88 -23.09 14.58
N GLU A 27 -13.19 -22.11 15.12
CA GLU A 27 -13.21 -21.76 16.53
C GLU A 27 -14.03 -20.49 16.71
N LEU A 28 -15.08 -20.58 17.50
CA LEU A 28 -15.91 -19.46 17.87
C LEU A 28 -15.30 -18.76 19.09
N LEU A 29 -15.18 -17.46 19.03
CA LEU A 29 -14.54 -16.67 20.07
C LEU A 29 -15.51 -15.66 20.67
N ASN A 30 -15.30 -15.34 21.95
CA ASN A 30 -15.96 -14.20 22.59
C ASN A 30 -15.26 -12.86 22.29
N SER A 31 -15.76 -11.79 22.88
CA SER A 31 -15.20 -10.43 22.70
C SER A 31 -13.76 -10.27 23.23
N GLN A 32 -13.29 -11.16 24.10
CA GLN A 32 -11.93 -11.23 24.60
C GLN A 32 -11.04 -12.15 23.76
N LEU A 33 -11.50 -12.61 22.60
CA LEU A 33 -10.84 -13.55 21.70
C LEU A 33 -10.53 -14.93 22.35
N GLN A 34 -11.32 -15.33 23.35
CA GLN A 34 -11.24 -16.64 23.97
C GLN A 34 -12.17 -17.62 23.26
N THR A 35 -11.70 -18.81 22.97
CA THR A 35 -12.50 -19.86 22.31
C THR A 35 -13.63 -20.31 23.22
N ILE A 36 -14.87 -20.19 22.74
CA ILE A 36 -16.09 -20.61 23.44
C ILE A 36 -16.66 -21.90 22.87
N ASP A 37 -16.38 -22.20 21.60
CA ASP A 37 -16.79 -23.44 20.94
C ASP A 37 -15.89 -23.75 19.73
N THR A 38 -15.91 -25.02 19.32
CA THR A 38 -15.17 -25.51 18.16
C THR A 38 -16.06 -26.38 17.29
N ILE A 39 -16.23 -26.00 16.03
CA ILE A 39 -16.98 -26.75 15.03
C ILE A 39 -15.99 -27.50 14.14
N GLN A 40 -16.04 -28.84 14.18
CA GLN A 40 -15.21 -29.69 13.35
C GLN A 40 -16.08 -30.71 12.62
N GLY A 41 -16.02 -30.76 11.30
CA GLY A 41 -16.73 -31.74 10.49
C GLY A 41 -18.17 -31.40 10.15
N ASP A 42 -18.70 -30.33 10.71
CA ASP A 42 -20.02 -29.82 10.40
C ASP A 42 -19.93 -28.61 9.44
N CYS A 43 -18.73 -28.22 9.01
CA CYS A 43 -18.52 -27.26 7.92
C CYS A 43 -18.66 -27.97 6.57
N LEU A 44 -19.71 -27.66 5.84
CA LEU A 44 -20.07 -28.31 4.58
C LEU A 44 -19.31 -27.75 3.39
N SER A 45 -19.03 -26.46 3.40
CA SER A 45 -18.21 -25.76 2.41
C SER A 45 -17.56 -24.52 3.00
N CYS A 46 -16.46 -24.09 2.42
CA CYS A 46 -15.78 -22.86 2.76
C CYS A 46 -15.16 -22.25 1.51
N SER A 47 -15.75 -21.19 0.98
CA SER A 47 -15.06 -20.37 0.00
C SER A 47 -14.07 -19.44 0.71
N TYR A 48 -12.97 -19.14 0.06
CA TYR A 48 -11.91 -18.32 0.62
C TYR A 48 -11.30 -17.43 -0.46
N ASN A 49 -11.04 -16.20 -0.10
CA ASN A 49 -10.32 -15.26 -0.94
C ASN A 49 -9.33 -14.48 -0.08
N CYS A 50 -8.07 -14.44 -0.51
CA CYS A 50 -7.04 -13.61 0.06
C CYS A 50 -6.43 -12.78 -1.06
N ASP A 51 -6.55 -11.45 -0.99
CA ASP A 51 -6.16 -10.52 -2.06
C ASP A 51 -5.30 -9.39 -1.50
N SER A 52 -4.04 -9.32 -1.93
CA SER A 52 -3.09 -8.30 -1.45
C SER A 52 -3.40 -6.88 -1.94
N THR A 53 -4.30 -6.73 -2.89
CA THR A 53 -4.68 -5.43 -3.46
C THR A 53 -5.93 -4.85 -2.79
N SER A 54 -6.59 -5.64 -1.93
CA SER A 54 -7.78 -5.22 -1.17
C SER A 54 -7.40 -4.74 0.22
N ASP A 55 -8.06 -3.68 0.70
CA ASP A 55 -7.93 -3.23 2.08
C ASP A 55 -8.32 -4.33 3.07
N ILE A 56 -9.46 -4.98 2.83
CA ILE A 56 -9.86 -6.18 3.54
C ILE A 56 -9.25 -7.38 2.80
N ARG A 57 -8.11 -7.84 3.30
CA ARG A 57 -7.29 -8.84 2.63
C ARG A 57 -7.99 -10.19 2.50
N ARG A 58 -8.65 -10.65 3.56
CA ARG A 58 -9.24 -11.99 3.64
C ARG A 58 -10.75 -11.92 3.77
N THR A 59 -11.42 -12.68 2.93
CA THR A 59 -12.87 -12.90 3.01
C THR A 59 -13.17 -14.38 2.89
N CYS A 60 -14.24 -14.84 3.52
CA CYS A 60 -14.70 -16.21 3.37
C CYS A 60 -16.23 -16.30 3.48
N ALA A 61 -16.80 -17.34 2.87
CA ALA A 61 -18.17 -17.74 3.13
C ALA A 61 -18.18 -19.21 3.58
N VAL A 62 -18.78 -19.44 4.73
CA VAL A 62 -18.77 -20.75 5.37
C VAL A 62 -20.19 -21.25 5.51
N LYS A 63 -20.44 -22.49 5.06
CA LYS A 63 -21.71 -23.18 5.27
C LYS A 63 -21.54 -24.23 6.35
N VAL A 64 -22.29 -24.07 7.43
CA VAL A 64 -22.19 -24.92 8.64
C VAL A 64 -23.48 -25.67 8.86
N PHE A 65 -23.39 -26.96 9.16
CA PHE A 65 -24.52 -27.75 9.64
C PHE A 65 -24.70 -27.54 11.14
N ILE A 66 -25.92 -27.15 11.56
CA ILE A 66 -26.29 -26.92 12.94
C ILE A 66 -27.10 -28.13 13.45
N LYS A 67 -26.55 -28.80 14.44
CA LYS A 67 -27.19 -30.04 14.99
C LYS A 67 -28.49 -29.77 15.76
N ASP A 68 -28.57 -28.59 16.39
CA ASP A 68 -29.75 -28.18 17.13
C ASP A 68 -30.88 -27.83 16.16
N LYS A 69 -32.10 -28.26 16.49
CA LYS A 69 -33.25 -28.04 15.63
C LYS A 69 -33.75 -26.59 15.61
N THR A 70 -33.40 -25.84 16.63
CA THR A 70 -33.78 -24.44 16.77
C THR A 70 -32.52 -23.59 16.83
N TYR A 71 -32.49 -22.56 16.00
CA TYR A 71 -31.44 -21.58 16.02
C TYR A 71 -32.05 -20.21 16.31
N ASN A 72 -31.64 -19.61 17.41
CA ASN A 72 -32.03 -18.25 17.77
C ASN A 72 -30.85 -17.32 17.60
N LEU A 73 -31.07 -16.19 16.96
CA LEU A 73 -30.11 -15.11 16.84
C LEU A 73 -30.40 -14.10 17.94
N ASP A 74 -29.68 -14.20 19.04
CA ASP A 74 -29.78 -13.29 20.20
C ASP A 74 -28.39 -13.12 20.86
N GLU A 75 -28.29 -12.27 21.86
CA GLU A 75 -27.04 -11.97 22.56
C GLU A 75 -26.38 -13.19 23.23
N ASN A 76 -27.14 -14.23 23.50
CA ASN A 76 -26.65 -15.48 24.10
C ASN A 76 -26.26 -16.52 23.06
N SER A 77 -26.53 -16.24 21.76
CA SER A 77 -26.23 -17.19 20.70
C SER A 77 -24.72 -17.29 20.44
N LYS A 78 -24.32 -18.42 19.85
CA LYS A 78 -22.94 -18.64 19.44
C LYS A 78 -22.47 -17.66 18.36
N PHE A 79 -23.39 -17.15 17.57
CA PHE A 79 -23.16 -16.22 16.48
C PHE A 79 -23.86 -14.90 16.80
N TRP A 80 -23.12 -13.89 17.20
CA TRP A 80 -23.60 -12.56 17.57
C TRP A 80 -22.58 -11.49 17.21
N PHE A 81 -22.92 -10.21 17.26
CA PHE A 81 -22.05 -9.09 16.90
C PHE A 81 -20.68 -9.07 17.59
N ASN A 82 -20.60 -9.55 18.84
CA ASN A 82 -19.35 -9.64 19.59
C ASN A 82 -18.74 -11.05 19.61
N ARG A 83 -19.00 -11.83 18.59
CA ARG A 83 -18.43 -13.15 18.38
C ARG A 83 -17.55 -13.13 17.14
N PHE A 84 -16.46 -13.87 17.18
CA PHE A 84 -15.47 -13.93 16.11
C PHE A 84 -15.19 -15.36 15.72
N LEU A 85 -14.56 -15.53 14.55
CA LEU A 85 -14.23 -16.81 13.98
C LEU A 85 -12.72 -16.91 13.74
N LYS A 86 -12.06 -17.91 14.31
CA LYS A 86 -10.78 -18.40 13.77
C LYS A 86 -11.06 -19.56 12.83
N ILE A 87 -10.59 -19.46 11.60
CA ILE A 87 -10.80 -20.46 10.56
C ILE A 87 -9.48 -21.16 10.29
N TYR A 88 -9.54 -22.49 10.23
CA TYR A 88 -8.41 -23.35 9.93
C TYR A 88 -8.76 -24.31 8.81
N ILE A 89 -7.80 -24.53 7.92
CA ILE A 89 -7.84 -25.65 7.00
C ILE A 89 -7.04 -26.82 7.58
N GLY A 90 -7.68 -27.95 7.71
CA GLY A 90 -7.04 -29.20 8.15
C GLY A 90 -6.66 -30.05 6.96
N LEU A 91 -5.44 -30.56 6.95
CA LEU A 91 -4.94 -31.51 5.98
C LEU A 91 -4.59 -32.83 6.66
N LYS A 92 -5.13 -33.91 6.14
CA LYS A 92 -4.81 -35.27 6.56
C LYS A 92 -4.31 -36.09 5.38
N THR A 93 -3.25 -36.84 5.60
CA THR A 93 -2.65 -37.75 4.61
C THR A 93 -2.57 -39.18 5.19
N ILE A 94 -2.15 -40.13 4.37
CA ILE A 94 -1.98 -41.52 4.85
C ILE A 94 -0.91 -41.62 5.94
N SER A 95 0.11 -40.76 5.86
CA SER A 95 1.24 -40.76 6.80
C SER A 95 1.02 -39.87 8.04
N SER A 96 -0.04 -39.07 8.06
CA SER A 96 -0.30 -38.19 9.20
C SER A 96 -1.17 -38.91 10.27
N ASN A 97 -0.85 -38.69 11.54
CA ASN A 97 -1.63 -39.18 12.67
C ASN A 97 -2.76 -38.19 13.02
N GLY A 98 -3.74 -38.04 12.09
CA GLY A 98 -4.84 -37.09 12.22
C GLY A 98 -4.74 -35.91 11.26
N PHE A 99 -5.56 -34.90 11.50
CA PHE A 99 -5.52 -33.63 10.74
C PHE A 99 -4.49 -32.67 11.32
N ILE A 100 -3.67 -32.11 10.46
CA ILE A 100 -2.81 -30.97 10.78
C ILE A 100 -3.59 -29.72 10.36
N TYR A 101 -3.74 -28.75 11.27
CA TYR A 101 -4.54 -27.54 11.05
C TYR A 101 -3.68 -26.32 10.83
N TYR A 102 -3.92 -25.63 9.73
CA TYR A 102 -3.24 -24.40 9.32
C TYR A 102 -4.20 -23.23 9.46
N PRO A 103 -3.79 -22.13 10.09
CA PRO A 103 -4.65 -20.97 10.28
C PRO A 103 -4.88 -20.21 8.96
N LEU A 104 -6.13 -19.86 8.69
CA LEU A 104 -6.51 -18.99 7.57
C LEU A 104 -6.71 -17.54 8.00
N GLY A 105 -7.00 -17.31 9.26
CA GLY A 105 -7.15 -15.97 9.82
C GLY A 105 -8.18 -15.86 10.93
N LEU A 106 -8.29 -14.65 11.46
CA LEU A 106 -9.33 -14.21 12.38
C LEU A 106 -10.33 -13.36 11.62
N PHE A 107 -11.61 -13.68 11.76
CA PHE A 107 -12.68 -13.06 10.98
C PHE A 107 -13.78 -12.52 11.89
N THR A 108 -14.43 -11.49 11.40
CA THR A 108 -15.71 -10.98 11.92
C THR A 108 -16.82 -11.20 10.89
N TYR A 109 -18.06 -11.14 11.32
CA TYR A 109 -19.20 -11.24 10.41
C TYR A 109 -19.34 -9.94 9.61
N SER A 110 -19.54 -10.04 8.30
CA SER A 110 -19.98 -8.90 7.52
C SER A 110 -21.50 -8.71 7.67
N GLU A 111 -21.95 -7.48 7.65
CA GLU A 111 -23.25 -7.05 8.13
C GLU A 111 -24.49 -7.68 7.45
N SER A 112 -24.38 -8.25 6.26
CA SER A 112 -25.56 -8.54 5.45
C SER A 112 -25.83 -10.02 5.17
N ASP A 113 -24.94 -10.93 5.59
CA ASP A 113 -24.96 -12.26 5.02
C ASP A 113 -24.95 -13.38 6.05
N TYR A 114 -26.02 -13.41 6.81
CA TYR A 114 -26.34 -14.46 7.74
C TYR A 114 -27.67 -15.09 7.31
N THR A 115 -27.61 -16.29 6.78
CA THR A 115 -28.79 -16.98 6.30
C THR A 115 -28.98 -18.32 7.00
N TRP A 116 -30.10 -18.48 7.67
CA TRP A 116 -30.52 -19.74 8.30
C TRP A 116 -31.53 -20.49 7.44
N ASP A 117 -31.18 -21.70 7.03
CA ASP A 117 -32.11 -22.64 6.39
C ASP A 117 -32.55 -23.69 7.40
N SER A 118 -33.80 -23.54 7.89
CA SER A 118 -34.38 -24.45 8.89
C SER A 118 -34.66 -25.85 8.32
N SER A 119 -34.88 -25.99 7.01
CA SER A 119 -35.19 -27.26 6.38
C SER A 119 -33.97 -28.17 6.31
N ASN A 120 -32.83 -27.60 5.96
CA ASN A 120 -31.55 -28.27 5.84
C ASN A 120 -30.70 -28.17 7.12
N ARG A 121 -31.11 -27.35 8.09
CA ARG A 121 -30.33 -27.01 9.29
C ARG A 121 -28.95 -26.44 8.97
N THR A 122 -28.87 -25.60 7.96
CA THR A 122 -27.61 -24.99 7.56
C THR A 122 -27.61 -23.50 7.84
N LEU A 123 -26.46 -23.03 8.25
CA LEU A 123 -26.16 -21.62 8.46
C LEU A 123 -25.10 -21.22 7.46
N ASP A 124 -25.43 -20.24 6.62
CA ASP A 124 -24.48 -19.59 5.71
C ASP A 124 -23.97 -18.31 6.36
N LEU A 125 -22.67 -18.18 6.51
CA LEU A 125 -21.98 -17.07 7.14
C LEU A 125 -20.98 -16.48 6.14
N LYS A 126 -21.03 -15.19 5.91
CA LYS A 126 -19.93 -14.46 5.27
C LYS A 126 -19.12 -13.74 6.33
N ALA A 127 -17.83 -13.81 6.21
CA ALA A 127 -16.91 -13.27 7.18
C ALA A 127 -15.73 -12.60 6.47
N VAL A 128 -15.23 -11.55 7.11
CA VAL A 128 -14.14 -10.70 6.65
C VAL A 128 -13.10 -10.57 7.73
N ASP A 129 -11.85 -10.27 7.37
CA ASP A 129 -10.78 -10.11 8.37
C ASP A 129 -10.99 -8.87 9.25
N PHE A 130 -10.20 -8.79 10.31
CA PHE A 130 -10.33 -7.78 11.35
C PHE A 130 -10.02 -6.34 10.90
N VAL A 131 -9.40 -6.13 9.74
CA VAL A 131 -9.22 -4.80 9.15
C VAL A 131 -10.57 -4.12 8.94
N TRP A 132 -11.64 -4.91 8.71
CA TRP A 132 -13.01 -4.39 8.60
C TRP A 132 -13.38 -3.46 9.75
N TYR A 133 -13.01 -3.78 11.00
CA TYR A 133 -13.28 -2.87 12.13
C TYR A 133 -12.60 -1.52 11.97
N LEU A 134 -11.35 -1.52 11.51
CA LEU A 134 -10.60 -0.28 11.27
C LEU A 134 -11.21 0.56 10.15
N THR A 135 -11.85 -0.09 9.16
CA THR A 135 -12.58 0.61 8.09
C THR A 135 -13.94 1.16 8.55
N GLN A 136 -14.52 0.61 9.63
CA GLN A 136 -15.78 1.09 10.19
C GLN A 136 -15.59 2.08 11.34
N THR A 137 -14.48 1.99 12.08
CA THR A 137 -14.19 2.90 13.19
C THR A 137 -13.84 4.29 12.68
N LYS A 138 -14.68 5.27 13.05
CA LYS A 138 -14.50 6.68 12.67
C LYS A 138 -13.78 7.45 13.76
N ILE A 139 -12.87 8.31 13.36
CA ILE A 139 -12.19 9.24 14.26
C ILE A 139 -13.15 10.36 14.61
N GLY A 140 -13.37 10.60 15.91
CA GLY A 140 -14.20 11.68 16.40
C GLY A 140 -13.47 13.02 16.48
N GLY A 141 -14.21 14.10 16.74
CA GLY A 141 -13.59 15.43 16.87
C GLY A 141 -12.78 15.66 18.15
N ALA A 142 -12.88 14.72 19.13
CA ALA A 142 -12.13 14.79 20.39
C ALA A 142 -10.81 13.98 20.36
N GLU A 143 -10.65 13.10 19.37
CA GLU A 143 -9.44 12.30 19.19
C GLU A 143 -8.35 13.09 18.45
N THR A 144 -7.12 12.61 18.60
CA THR A 144 -5.97 13.20 17.90
C THR A 144 -6.11 12.98 16.39
N THR A 145 -6.30 14.07 15.69
CA THR A 145 -6.44 14.06 14.23
C THR A 145 -5.18 14.56 13.52
N LYS A 146 -4.13 14.86 14.29
CA LYS A 146 -2.86 15.39 13.78
C LYS A 146 -1.69 14.51 14.22
N ILE A 147 -0.89 14.09 13.26
CA ILE A 147 0.39 13.42 13.48
C ILE A 147 1.49 14.41 13.06
N PRO A 148 2.28 14.95 13.99
CA PRO A 148 3.27 15.96 13.70
C PRO A 148 4.41 15.44 12.82
N ASN A 149 4.97 16.34 12.02
CA ASN A 149 6.26 16.15 11.34
C ASN A 149 7.33 15.69 12.33
N GLY A 150 8.20 14.79 11.91
CA GLY A 150 9.29 14.24 12.72
C GLY A 150 8.90 13.07 13.64
N ASN A 151 7.62 12.74 13.77
CA ASN A 151 7.23 11.55 14.52
C ASN A 151 7.74 10.28 13.81
N ILE A 152 8.28 9.33 14.59
CA ILE A 152 8.66 8.01 14.07
C ILE A 152 7.38 7.28 13.62
N ILE A 153 7.31 6.88 12.35
CA ILE A 153 6.12 6.28 11.73
C ILE A 153 5.65 5.05 12.49
N ARG A 154 6.57 4.18 12.86
CA ARG A 154 6.27 2.98 13.65
C ARG A 154 5.55 3.31 14.97
N ASN A 155 6.02 4.33 15.70
CA ASN A 155 5.42 4.74 16.97
C ASN A 155 4.03 5.34 16.78
N ALA A 156 3.84 6.13 15.74
CA ALA A 156 2.54 6.66 15.37
C ALA A 156 1.55 5.53 15.04
N LEU A 157 1.97 4.54 14.24
CA LEU A 157 1.15 3.36 13.92
C LEU A 157 0.79 2.55 15.18
N ILE A 158 1.73 2.32 16.09
CA ILE A 158 1.45 1.63 17.36
C ILE A 158 0.38 2.38 18.16
N SER A 159 0.51 3.70 18.28
CA SER A 159 -0.46 4.52 19.00
C SER A 159 -1.86 4.44 18.38
N ILE A 160 -1.95 4.56 17.04
CA ILE A 160 -3.23 4.50 16.31
C ILE A 160 -3.86 3.12 16.46
N VAL A 161 -3.11 2.06 16.22
CA VAL A 161 -3.60 0.68 16.26
C VAL A 161 -4.09 0.29 17.67
N THR A 162 -3.38 0.74 18.71
CA THR A 162 -3.74 0.41 20.10
C THR A 162 -4.82 1.31 20.66
N GLN A 163 -4.74 2.61 20.45
CA GLN A 163 -5.64 3.60 21.09
C GLN A 163 -6.94 3.80 20.30
N LEU A 164 -6.87 3.86 18.98
CA LEU A 164 -8.03 4.06 18.12
C LEU A 164 -8.56 2.73 17.56
N GLY A 165 -7.67 1.82 17.18
CA GLY A 165 -8.04 0.51 16.62
C GLY A 165 -8.38 -0.56 17.66
N GLY A 166 -8.02 -0.36 18.94
CA GLY A 166 -8.33 -1.30 20.03
C GLY A 166 -7.54 -2.60 20.02
N PHE A 167 -6.47 -2.72 19.22
CA PHE A 167 -5.64 -3.92 19.20
C PHE A 167 -4.68 -3.97 20.38
N SER A 168 -4.73 -5.06 21.14
CA SER A 168 -3.78 -5.33 22.23
C SER A 168 -2.49 -6.01 21.78
N LYS A 169 -2.49 -6.61 20.58
CA LYS A 169 -1.35 -7.32 19.99
C LYS A 169 -1.03 -6.77 18.61
N TYR A 170 0.25 -6.57 18.36
CA TYR A 170 0.74 -6.08 17.07
C TYR A 170 2.18 -6.54 16.80
N ASN A 171 2.50 -6.65 15.53
CA ASN A 171 3.88 -6.81 15.04
C ASN A 171 4.10 -5.77 13.93
N ILE A 172 4.61 -4.61 14.29
CA ILE A 172 4.81 -3.47 13.40
C ILE A 172 6.30 -3.29 13.18
N VAL A 173 6.75 -3.52 11.93
CA VAL A 173 8.13 -3.24 11.51
C VAL A 173 8.37 -1.74 11.37
N ASP A 174 9.62 -1.34 11.32
CA ASP A 174 9.99 0.03 11.03
C ASP A 174 9.72 0.35 9.55
N ILE A 175 8.91 1.38 9.29
CA ILE A 175 8.62 1.87 7.95
C ILE A 175 9.60 3.01 7.65
N HIS A 176 10.39 2.85 6.62
CA HIS A 176 11.45 3.79 6.25
C HIS A 176 11.59 3.90 4.73
N ASN A 177 12.28 4.92 4.28
CA ASN A 177 12.62 5.07 2.87
C ASN A 177 13.50 3.88 2.40
N ILE A 178 13.20 3.34 1.24
CA ILE A 178 13.92 2.18 0.69
C ILE A 178 15.40 2.50 0.37
N LYS A 179 15.72 3.78 0.11
CA LYS A 179 17.09 4.24 -0.17
C LYS A 179 17.87 4.59 1.09
N ASP A 180 17.17 5.01 2.15
CA ASP A 180 17.77 5.47 3.39
C ASP A 180 16.94 5.04 4.60
N SER A 181 17.39 4.00 5.29
CA SER A 181 16.70 3.44 6.45
C SER A 181 16.65 4.39 7.66
N THR A 182 17.42 5.48 7.66
CA THR A 182 17.34 6.51 8.70
C THR A 182 16.16 7.45 8.53
N MET A 183 15.59 7.50 7.31
CA MET A 183 14.38 8.26 7.00
C MET A 183 13.14 7.43 7.34
N ASN A 184 12.79 7.38 8.62
CA ASN A 184 11.66 6.61 9.16
C ASN A 184 10.65 7.48 9.92
N THR A 185 10.71 8.79 9.71
CA THR A 185 9.83 9.77 10.34
C THR A 185 8.79 10.30 9.36
N VAL A 186 7.69 10.79 9.91
CA VAL A 186 6.64 11.50 9.16
C VAL A 186 7.25 12.79 8.59
N PRO A 187 7.28 12.98 7.27
CA PRO A 187 8.02 14.09 6.63
C PRO A 187 7.27 15.42 6.67
N TYR A 188 6.01 15.43 7.07
CA TYR A 188 5.13 16.60 7.18
C TYR A 188 3.98 16.30 8.16
N ASP A 189 3.28 17.34 8.61
CA ASP A 189 2.11 17.17 9.45
C ASP A 189 1.01 16.40 8.69
N ILE A 190 0.53 15.29 9.25
CA ILE A 190 -0.62 14.56 8.72
C ILE A 190 -1.83 14.94 9.55
N GLU A 191 -2.80 15.60 8.92
CA GLU A 191 -4.07 15.96 9.53
C GLU A 191 -5.20 15.19 8.85
N VAL A 192 -6.16 14.75 9.64
CA VAL A 192 -7.36 14.08 9.17
C VAL A 192 -8.59 14.71 9.78
N ASN A 193 -9.67 14.80 9.02
CA ASN A 193 -10.93 15.34 9.49
C ASN A 193 -11.68 14.33 10.36
N ALA A 194 -12.51 14.84 11.27
CA ALA A 194 -13.47 14.00 11.98
C ALA A 194 -14.34 13.23 10.99
N GLY A 195 -14.54 11.95 11.26
CA GLY A 195 -15.23 11.03 10.34
C GLY A 195 -14.33 10.25 9.39
N THR A 196 -13.04 10.58 9.30
CA THR A 196 -12.02 9.72 8.64
C THR A 196 -11.95 8.38 9.37
N THR A 197 -11.74 7.29 8.64
CA THR A 197 -11.59 5.98 9.28
C THR A 197 -10.20 5.80 9.88
N VAL A 198 -10.10 4.95 10.89
CA VAL A 198 -8.78 4.57 11.44
C VAL A 198 -7.91 3.92 10.39
N TRP A 199 -8.52 3.13 9.47
CA TRP A 199 -7.80 2.50 8.37
C TRP A 199 -7.21 3.51 7.38
N GLU A 200 -7.96 4.54 7.01
CA GLU A 200 -7.44 5.63 6.15
C GLU A 200 -6.23 6.33 6.78
N LEU A 201 -6.22 6.53 8.09
CA LEU A 201 -5.07 7.10 8.78
C LEU A 201 -3.87 6.16 8.79
N ILE A 202 -4.10 4.85 9.00
CA ILE A 202 -3.06 3.82 8.91
C ILE A 202 -2.46 3.76 7.50
N THR A 203 -3.29 3.77 6.47
CA THR A 203 -2.81 3.71 5.08
C THR A 203 -2.02 4.95 4.68
N LYS A 204 -2.42 6.14 5.14
CA LYS A 204 -1.64 7.38 4.95
C LYS A 204 -0.22 7.25 5.51
N LEU A 205 -0.05 6.63 6.69
CA LEU A 205 1.28 6.41 7.27
C LEU A 205 2.06 5.30 6.55
N ARG A 206 1.40 4.20 6.19
CA ARG A 206 2.01 3.11 5.41
C ARG A 206 2.57 3.60 4.09
N ASP A 207 1.82 4.45 3.39
CA ASP A 207 2.10 4.88 2.04
C ASP A 207 3.09 6.05 1.95
N LEU A 208 3.57 6.56 3.10
CA LEU A 208 4.68 7.53 3.12
C LEU A 208 5.93 6.97 2.45
N TYR A 209 6.19 5.69 2.64
CA TYR A 209 7.28 4.97 1.97
C TYR A 209 6.77 3.69 1.32
N ILE A 210 7.34 3.36 0.18
CA ILE A 210 6.93 2.22 -0.64
C ILE A 210 7.42 0.88 -0.09
N GLY A 211 6.72 -0.20 -0.45
CA GLY A 211 7.15 -1.56 -0.14
C GLY A 211 6.66 -2.12 1.18
N TYR A 212 5.64 -1.53 1.78
CA TYR A 212 5.05 -2.00 3.03
C TYR A 212 3.59 -2.39 2.87
N GLU A 213 3.15 -3.34 3.68
CA GLU A 213 1.76 -3.73 3.81
C GLU A 213 1.32 -3.75 5.26
N CYS A 214 0.03 -3.47 5.49
CA CYS A 214 -0.64 -3.58 6.78
C CYS A 214 -1.82 -4.52 6.64
N PHE A 215 -2.01 -5.40 7.61
CA PHE A 215 -3.13 -6.35 7.62
C PHE A 215 -3.35 -6.91 9.04
N CYS A 216 -4.47 -7.58 9.23
CA CYS A 216 -4.73 -8.33 10.44
C CYS A 216 -4.53 -9.83 10.19
N ASP A 217 -3.84 -10.51 11.10
CA ASP A 217 -3.71 -11.95 11.05
C ASP A 217 -3.82 -12.57 12.43
N MET A 218 -4.62 -13.60 12.53
CA MET A 218 -5.05 -14.20 13.80
C MET A 218 -5.58 -13.12 14.77
N ASP A 219 -4.96 -12.90 15.90
CA ASP A 219 -5.36 -11.90 16.90
C ASP A 219 -4.44 -10.66 16.91
N MET A 220 -3.74 -10.40 15.81
CA MET A 220 -2.66 -9.44 15.77
C MET A 220 -2.76 -8.53 14.55
N PHE A 221 -2.45 -7.24 14.75
CA PHE A 221 -2.19 -6.31 13.65
C PHE A 221 -0.75 -6.43 13.19
N ILE A 222 -0.52 -6.52 11.89
CA ILE A 222 0.80 -6.75 11.31
C ILE A 222 1.11 -5.67 10.29
N THR A 223 2.34 -5.16 10.35
CA THR A 223 2.98 -4.42 9.26
C THR A 223 4.21 -5.18 8.83
N ARG A 224 4.36 -5.41 7.55
CA ARG A 224 5.44 -6.20 6.97
C ARG A 224 5.97 -5.52 5.71
N GLN A 225 7.27 -5.69 5.45
CA GLN A 225 7.86 -5.31 4.18
C GLN A 225 7.49 -6.36 3.12
N ILE A 226 7.03 -5.89 1.96
CA ILE A 226 6.81 -6.73 0.78
C ILE A 226 8.20 -7.07 0.18
N PRO A 227 8.42 -8.29 -0.34
CA PRO A 227 9.68 -8.63 -0.99
C PRO A 227 10.07 -7.62 -2.07
N THR A 228 11.30 -7.09 -1.97
CA THR A 228 11.82 -6.04 -2.86
C THR A 228 13.11 -6.44 -3.55
N MET A 229 13.87 -7.39 -2.99
CA MET A 229 15.18 -7.80 -3.47
C MET A 229 15.19 -9.25 -3.98
N ILE A 230 16.13 -9.56 -4.86
CA ILE A 230 16.30 -10.93 -5.40
C ILE A 230 16.60 -11.91 -4.27
N GLU A 231 17.38 -11.49 -3.28
CA GLU A 231 17.80 -12.31 -2.13
C GLU A 231 16.69 -12.55 -1.11
N ASP A 232 15.57 -11.82 -1.20
CA ASP A 232 14.45 -12.04 -0.29
C ASP A 232 13.96 -13.49 -0.38
N PRO A 233 13.59 -14.11 0.75
CA PRO A 233 13.29 -15.53 0.82
C PRO A 233 12.20 -15.98 -0.15
N VAL A 234 12.42 -17.11 -0.79
CA VAL A 234 11.42 -17.87 -1.56
C VAL A 234 10.71 -18.82 -0.58
N VAL A 235 9.39 -18.72 -0.50
CA VAL A 235 8.58 -19.56 0.41
C VAL A 235 8.29 -20.94 -0.19
N LEU A 236 8.06 -20.97 -1.51
CA LEU A 236 7.81 -22.20 -2.27
C LEU A 236 8.69 -22.22 -3.52
N ASP A 237 9.36 -23.33 -3.77
CA ASP A 237 10.15 -23.52 -4.95
C ASP A 237 9.40 -24.36 -6.02
N TYR A 238 9.88 -24.28 -7.25
CA TYR A 238 9.26 -25.00 -8.38
C TYR A 238 9.30 -26.51 -8.20
N GLU A 239 10.28 -27.07 -7.49
CA GLU A 239 10.37 -28.51 -7.22
C GLU A 239 9.26 -28.96 -6.30
N THR A 240 8.91 -28.11 -5.29
CA THR A 240 7.77 -28.37 -4.43
C THR A 240 6.47 -28.35 -5.20
N ILE A 241 6.28 -27.36 -6.07
CA ILE A 241 5.01 -27.18 -6.79
C ILE A 241 4.84 -28.23 -7.90
N ILE A 242 5.84 -28.40 -8.75
CA ILE A 242 5.75 -29.27 -9.94
C ILE A 242 6.03 -30.73 -9.61
N LYS A 243 7.15 -31.04 -8.94
CA LYS A 243 7.52 -32.43 -8.63
C LYS A 243 6.54 -33.12 -7.68
N LYS A 244 5.86 -32.35 -6.83
CA LYS A 244 4.78 -32.87 -6.01
C LYS A 244 3.43 -32.92 -6.72
N GLN A 245 3.41 -32.58 -8.01
CA GLN A 245 2.21 -32.67 -8.86
C GLN A 245 1.02 -31.86 -8.33
N LEU A 246 1.28 -30.67 -7.82
CA LEU A 246 0.24 -29.80 -7.29
C LEU A 246 -0.51 -29.03 -8.37
N VAL A 247 0.10 -28.80 -9.53
CA VAL A 247 -0.46 -27.98 -10.62
C VAL A 247 -1.53 -28.75 -11.37
N LEU A 248 -2.69 -28.15 -11.50
CA LEU A 248 -3.84 -28.65 -12.27
C LEU A 248 -4.01 -27.91 -13.58
N SER A 249 -3.73 -26.60 -13.58
CA SER A 249 -3.80 -25.73 -14.77
C SER A 249 -2.81 -24.58 -14.66
N GLU A 250 -2.31 -24.11 -15.81
CA GLU A 250 -1.47 -22.92 -15.95
C GLU A 250 -2.07 -22.01 -17.01
N ASN A 251 -2.24 -20.75 -16.67
CA ASN A 251 -2.61 -19.70 -17.60
C ASN A 251 -1.71 -18.49 -17.37
N MET A 252 -1.18 -17.90 -18.43
CA MET A 252 -0.38 -16.69 -18.35
C MET A 252 -1.00 -15.59 -19.17
N LYS A 253 -1.24 -14.47 -18.53
CA LYS A 253 -1.78 -13.25 -19.14
C LYS A 253 -0.69 -12.19 -19.21
N VAL A 254 -0.67 -11.44 -20.30
CA VAL A 254 0.19 -10.27 -20.47
C VAL A 254 -0.68 -9.11 -20.89
N ASP A 255 -0.64 -8.02 -20.14
CA ASP A 255 -1.39 -6.82 -20.49
C ASP A 255 -0.44 -5.72 -20.99
N PHE A 256 -0.47 -5.51 -22.30
CA PHE A 256 0.29 -4.45 -22.95
C PHE A 256 -0.22 -3.04 -22.63
N ASN A 257 -1.48 -2.92 -22.16
CA ASN A 257 -2.08 -1.63 -21.85
C ASN A 257 -1.59 -1.05 -20.53
N THR A 258 -0.95 -1.85 -19.69
CA THR A 258 -0.40 -1.39 -18.40
C THR A 258 0.95 -0.71 -18.55
N VAL A 259 1.62 -0.87 -19.69
CA VAL A 259 2.96 -0.27 -19.90
C VAL A 259 2.85 1.24 -20.01
N ARG A 260 3.64 1.94 -19.17
CA ARG A 260 3.81 3.39 -19.17
C ARG A 260 5.30 3.71 -19.17
N ASN A 261 5.69 4.79 -19.83
CA ASN A 261 7.07 5.24 -19.90
C ASN A 261 7.24 6.72 -19.54
N VAL A 262 6.14 7.38 -19.21
CA VAL A 262 6.12 8.74 -18.64
C VAL A 262 5.18 8.70 -17.44
N THR A 263 5.65 9.13 -16.29
CA THR A 263 4.87 9.21 -15.06
C THR A 263 4.90 10.63 -14.52
N GLU A 264 3.73 11.22 -14.34
CA GLU A 264 3.55 12.52 -13.72
C GLU A 264 2.96 12.34 -12.34
N ILE A 265 3.61 12.90 -11.32
CA ILE A 265 3.09 12.91 -9.96
C ILE A 265 2.72 14.34 -9.59
N PHE A 266 1.47 14.51 -9.16
CA PHE A 266 0.93 15.76 -8.67
C PHE A 266 0.63 15.60 -7.18
N GLY A 267 1.48 16.20 -6.35
CA GLY A 267 1.27 16.22 -4.90
C GLY A 267 0.22 17.27 -4.48
N SER A 268 0.29 17.72 -3.24
CA SER A 268 -0.54 18.81 -2.73
C SER A 268 -0.21 20.09 -3.49
N THR A 269 -1.16 20.64 -4.21
CA THR A 269 -0.97 21.87 -5.00
C THR A 269 -1.73 23.02 -4.35
N ILE A 270 -1.04 24.14 -4.18
CA ILE A 270 -1.66 25.44 -3.97
C ILE A 270 -1.66 26.11 -5.35
N ASP A 271 -2.82 26.48 -5.87
CA ASP A 271 -2.90 27.22 -7.12
C ASP A 271 -2.16 28.55 -6.96
N VAL A 272 -1.21 28.81 -7.85
CA VAL A 272 -0.41 30.04 -7.86
C VAL A 272 -0.45 30.71 -9.23
N ASP A 273 -0.40 32.04 -9.24
CA ASP A 273 -0.38 32.84 -10.45
C ASP A 273 1.00 32.82 -11.12
N GLY A 274 2.02 32.44 -10.37
CA GLY A 274 3.36 32.27 -10.88
C GLY A 274 4.30 31.57 -9.91
N TYR A 275 5.36 30.95 -10.44
CA TYR A 275 6.38 30.32 -9.61
C TYR A 275 7.78 30.56 -10.16
N THR A 276 8.78 30.39 -9.31
CA THR A 276 10.19 30.38 -9.69
C THR A 276 10.99 29.45 -8.78
N ASP A 277 11.95 28.74 -9.36
CA ASP A 277 12.92 27.92 -8.67
C ASP A 277 14.26 28.65 -8.42
N THR A 278 14.35 29.91 -8.88
CA THR A 278 15.53 30.75 -8.66
C THR A 278 15.21 31.90 -7.72
N CYS A 279 15.84 31.91 -6.57
CA CYS A 279 15.77 32.98 -5.59
C CYS A 279 17.19 33.32 -5.11
N THR A 280 17.44 34.57 -4.89
CA THR A 280 18.66 35.09 -4.26
C THR A 280 18.32 35.71 -2.92
N ASN A 281 19.27 35.80 -2.01
CA ASN A 281 19.06 36.46 -0.74
C ASN A 281 20.23 37.32 -0.29
N SER A 282 19.91 38.32 0.52
CA SER A 282 20.89 39.09 1.31
C SER A 282 20.40 39.10 2.75
N GLY A 283 20.99 38.24 3.60
CA GLY A 283 20.45 37.95 4.93
C GLY A 283 19.06 37.35 4.85
N SER A 284 18.06 37.96 5.47
CA SER A 284 16.64 37.52 5.44
C SER A 284 15.82 38.18 4.31
N ALA A 285 16.43 38.95 3.41
CA ALA A 285 15.74 39.56 2.28
C ALA A 285 15.90 38.69 1.04
N TYR A 286 14.81 38.13 0.55
CA TYR A 286 14.75 37.33 -0.68
C TYR A 286 14.38 38.17 -1.88
N SER A 287 14.92 37.82 -3.04
CA SER A 287 14.60 38.47 -4.31
C SER A 287 14.51 37.40 -5.42
N CYS A 288 13.45 37.45 -6.20
CA CYS A 288 13.24 36.56 -7.33
C CYS A 288 12.54 37.26 -8.48
N THR A 289 12.58 36.66 -9.66
CA THR A 289 11.84 37.13 -10.85
C THR A 289 10.83 36.04 -11.23
N ILE A 290 9.57 36.45 -11.41
CA ILE A 290 8.48 35.63 -11.92
C ILE A 290 7.88 36.37 -13.10
N ASN A 291 8.12 35.90 -14.31
CA ASN A 291 7.78 36.63 -15.54
C ASN A 291 6.28 36.92 -15.71
N SER A 292 5.41 36.11 -15.11
CA SER A 292 3.95 36.31 -15.11
C SER A 292 3.50 37.38 -14.14
N VAL A 293 4.35 37.83 -13.20
CA VAL A 293 4.00 38.81 -12.18
C VAL A 293 4.57 40.18 -12.56
N THR A 294 3.69 41.06 -13.02
CA THR A 294 4.04 42.43 -13.46
C THR A 294 3.55 43.50 -12.49
N GLU A 295 2.66 43.17 -11.57
CA GLU A 295 2.14 44.06 -10.52
C GLU A 295 1.77 43.25 -9.27
N LEU A 296 1.73 43.88 -8.10
CA LEU A 296 1.27 43.32 -6.85
C LEU A 296 -0.19 43.72 -6.57
N TYR A 297 -1.04 42.77 -6.27
CA TYR A 297 -2.44 43.00 -5.89
C TYR A 297 -2.86 42.01 -4.80
N ASP A 298 -3.82 42.39 -3.97
CA ASP A 298 -4.34 41.53 -2.93
C ASP A 298 -4.96 40.23 -3.50
N GLY A 299 -4.48 39.10 -3.04
CA GLY A 299 -4.87 37.76 -3.53
C GLY A 299 -3.90 37.17 -4.57
N LEU A 300 -2.86 37.91 -5.02
CA LEU A 300 -1.81 37.36 -5.86
C LEU A 300 -1.08 36.23 -5.13
N LYS A 301 -1.04 35.04 -5.72
CA LYS A 301 -0.35 33.88 -5.16
C LYS A 301 0.87 33.52 -5.96
N VAL A 302 2.00 33.36 -5.29
CA VAL A 302 3.27 32.98 -5.92
C VAL A 302 3.94 31.84 -5.15
N ALA A 303 4.70 31.02 -5.86
CA ALA A 303 5.56 30.01 -5.24
C ALA A 303 7.03 30.32 -5.56
N VAL A 304 7.86 30.26 -4.53
CA VAL A 304 9.29 30.58 -4.65
C VAL A 304 10.11 29.49 -3.98
N LYS A 305 11.11 28.97 -4.68
CA LYS A 305 12.15 28.14 -4.08
C LYS A 305 13.16 29.00 -3.35
N LEU A 306 13.05 29.02 -2.03
CA LEU A 306 13.99 29.77 -1.20
C LEU A 306 15.35 29.05 -1.19
N ASN A 307 16.41 29.79 -1.46
CA ASN A 307 17.76 29.23 -1.53
C ASN A 307 18.41 28.97 -0.16
N VAL A 308 17.85 29.56 0.90
CA VAL A 308 18.24 29.34 2.31
C VAL A 308 17.01 29.47 3.20
N ALA A 309 17.04 28.86 4.40
CA ALA A 309 15.99 29.04 5.39
C ALA A 309 15.89 30.50 5.86
N ASN A 310 14.70 30.94 6.25
CA ASN A 310 14.48 32.33 6.68
C ASN A 310 15.20 32.64 8.01
N GLY A 311 15.74 33.83 8.07
CA GLY A 311 16.14 34.45 9.34
C GLY A 311 14.95 35.17 10.02
N VAL A 312 15.27 36.10 10.92
CA VAL A 312 14.28 36.94 11.61
C VAL A 312 13.77 38.02 10.65
N SER A 313 12.46 38.29 10.69
CA SER A 313 11.80 39.35 9.87
C SER A 313 12.13 39.24 8.38
N PRO A 314 11.83 38.12 7.73
CA PRO A 314 12.15 37.95 6.32
C PRO A 314 11.29 38.83 5.43
N THR A 315 11.84 39.21 4.27
CA THR A 315 11.15 39.98 3.23
C THR A 315 11.29 39.27 1.88
N LEU A 316 10.30 39.47 0.98
CA LEU A 316 10.32 38.94 -0.38
C LEU A 316 10.08 40.11 -1.37
N ASN A 317 10.95 40.21 -2.37
CA ASN A 317 10.80 41.09 -3.50
C ASN A 317 10.62 40.24 -4.78
N VAL A 318 9.43 40.28 -5.34
CA VAL A 318 9.08 39.57 -6.58
C VAL A 318 9.18 40.54 -7.74
N SER A 319 9.89 40.17 -8.80
CA SER A 319 10.00 40.90 -10.07
C SER A 319 10.37 42.39 -9.91
N SER A 320 11.14 42.75 -8.87
CA SER A 320 11.55 44.11 -8.55
C SER A 320 10.39 45.07 -8.23
N LEU A 321 9.24 44.54 -7.78
CA LEU A 321 8.04 45.34 -7.45
C LEU A 321 8.02 45.89 -6.01
N GLY A 322 9.10 45.70 -5.27
CA GLY A 322 9.26 46.13 -3.88
C GLY A 322 9.42 44.95 -2.90
N ALA A 323 10.18 45.19 -1.83
CA ALA A 323 10.37 44.21 -0.78
C ALA A 323 9.28 44.35 0.28
N HIS A 324 8.49 43.29 0.49
CA HIS A 324 7.42 43.27 1.47
C HIS A 324 7.70 42.18 2.53
N ALA A 325 7.24 42.42 3.76
CA ALA A 325 7.44 41.50 4.87
C ALA A 325 6.76 40.14 4.60
N ILE A 326 7.42 39.05 4.98
CA ILE A 326 6.81 37.70 5.01
C ILE A 326 6.29 37.44 6.42
N VAL A 327 5.02 37.07 6.54
CA VAL A 327 4.31 36.84 7.80
C VAL A 327 3.56 35.53 7.80
N ASN A 328 3.22 35.00 8.99
CA ASN A 328 2.32 33.87 9.14
C ASN A 328 0.88 34.20 8.67
N SER A 329 0.04 33.19 8.55
CA SER A 329 -1.37 33.36 8.13
C SER A 329 -2.20 34.25 9.08
N ASP A 330 -1.78 34.40 10.32
CA ASP A 330 -2.38 35.27 11.33
C ASP A 330 -1.77 36.69 11.38
N GLY A 331 -0.81 37.02 10.46
CA GLY A 331 -0.11 38.28 10.41
C GLY A 331 1.07 38.43 11.37
N THR A 332 1.38 37.40 12.15
CA THR A 332 2.53 37.43 13.07
C THR A 332 3.85 37.21 12.35
N THR A 333 4.95 37.69 12.94
CA THR A 333 6.28 37.54 12.39
C THR A 333 6.72 36.05 12.40
N LEU A 334 7.36 35.62 11.33
CA LEU A 334 7.92 34.27 11.21
C LEU A 334 9.11 34.05 12.17
N VAL A 335 9.15 32.87 12.77
CA VAL A 335 10.32 32.39 13.48
C VAL A 335 11.41 32.01 12.49
N ALA A 336 12.68 32.23 12.82
CA ALA A 336 13.80 31.85 11.98
C ALA A 336 13.80 30.33 11.71
N GLY A 337 14.04 29.93 10.46
CA GLY A 337 14.06 28.54 10.03
C GLY A 337 12.68 27.90 9.76
N THR A 338 11.58 28.69 9.81
CA THR A 338 10.22 28.17 9.60
C THR A 338 9.94 27.85 8.14
N ILE A 339 10.43 28.63 7.20
CA ILE A 339 10.26 28.43 5.75
C ILE A 339 11.60 28.18 5.08
N ASN A 340 11.63 27.23 4.20
CA ASN A 340 12.76 26.87 3.36
C ASN A 340 12.21 26.21 2.09
N ASP A 341 13.07 26.05 1.06
CA ASP A 341 12.71 25.39 -0.17
C ASP A 341 11.44 26.01 -0.83
N TYR A 342 10.67 25.25 -1.60
CA TYR A 342 9.47 25.76 -2.26
C TYR A 342 8.39 26.15 -1.25
N THR A 343 8.08 27.44 -1.21
CA THR A 343 7.07 28.02 -0.34
C THR A 343 6.09 28.83 -1.16
N ALA A 344 4.79 28.62 -0.93
CA ALA A 344 3.72 29.42 -1.52
C ALA A 344 3.37 30.59 -0.61
N PHE A 345 3.15 31.75 -1.24
CA PHE A 345 2.82 32.99 -0.61
C PHE A 345 1.59 33.63 -1.26
N GLU A 346 0.77 34.32 -0.48
CA GLU A 346 -0.30 35.18 -0.94
C GLU A 346 0.06 36.64 -0.60
N TYR A 347 0.02 37.52 -1.57
CA TYR A 347 0.17 38.94 -1.30
C TYR A 347 -1.13 39.54 -0.80
N LYS A 348 -1.10 40.20 0.35
CA LYS A 348 -2.28 40.80 0.97
C LYS A 348 -1.86 41.88 1.98
N ASN A 349 -2.54 43.05 1.94
CA ASN A 349 -2.27 44.15 2.84
C ASN A 349 -0.76 44.53 2.89
N GLU A 350 -0.13 44.66 1.74
CA GLU A 350 1.31 44.97 1.58
C GLU A 350 2.28 43.99 2.24
N GLN A 351 1.85 42.75 2.45
CA GLN A 351 2.64 41.67 3.04
C GLN A 351 2.50 40.36 2.24
N TRP A 352 3.51 39.50 2.34
CA TRP A 352 3.47 38.12 1.86
C TRP A 352 3.05 37.18 2.99
N ILE A 353 1.89 36.61 2.87
CA ILE A 353 1.36 35.61 3.83
C ILE A 353 1.81 34.23 3.39
N VAL A 354 2.41 33.45 4.31
CA VAL A 354 2.82 32.08 4.03
C VAL A 354 1.57 31.21 3.92
N LEU A 355 1.37 30.57 2.76
CA LEU A 355 0.31 29.58 2.53
C LEU A 355 0.78 28.13 2.87
N GLY A 356 2.08 27.87 2.85
CA GLY A 356 2.67 26.58 3.11
C GLY A 356 3.68 26.16 2.05
N LYS A 357 4.07 24.89 2.08
CA LYS A 357 4.98 24.32 1.07
C LYS A 357 4.29 24.20 -0.28
N TYR A 358 4.97 24.64 -1.33
CA TYR A 358 4.52 24.49 -2.71
C TYR A 358 5.19 23.30 -3.37
N GLN A 359 4.45 22.60 -4.22
CA GLN A 359 4.97 21.47 -4.94
C GLN A 359 5.02 21.70 -6.44
N VAL A 360 6.17 21.40 -6.99
CA VAL A 360 6.40 21.30 -8.42
C VAL A 360 6.17 19.85 -8.85
N HIS A 361 5.59 19.65 -10.03
CA HIS A 361 5.38 18.33 -10.59
C HIS A 361 6.70 17.62 -10.86
N SER A 362 6.79 16.36 -10.49
CA SER A 362 7.88 15.49 -10.90
C SER A 362 7.45 14.61 -12.05
N VAL A 363 8.21 14.61 -13.13
CA VAL A 363 7.98 13.76 -14.31
C VAL A 363 9.18 12.85 -14.52
N CYS A 364 8.95 11.54 -14.60
CA CYS A 364 9.99 10.58 -14.94
C CYS A 364 9.84 10.13 -16.39
N ILE A 365 10.87 10.37 -17.20
CA ILE A 365 10.91 10.01 -18.62
C ILE A 365 11.94 8.91 -18.84
N LEU A 366 11.51 7.82 -19.49
CA LEU A 366 12.36 6.71 -19.85
C LEU A 366 12.93 6.92 -21.27
N ARG A 367 14.25 6.90 -21.39
CA ARG A 367 14.98 7.04 -22.65
C ARG A 367 15.97 5.89 -22.85
N ASN A 368 16.27 5.57 -24.11
CA ASN A 368 17.38 4.64 -24.45
C ASN A 368 18.75 5.27 -24.25
N THR A 369 18.82 6.58 -24.45
CA THR A 369 20.06 7.36 -24.37
C THR A 369 19.79 8.63 -23.55
N GLU A 370 20.87 9.21 -23.02
CA GLU A 370 20.77 10.50 -22.36
C GLU A 370 20.30 11.56 -23.37
N PRO A 371 19.20 12.30 -23.09
CA PRO A 371 18.70 13.32 -24.01
C PRO A 371 19.66 14.52 -24.08
N SER A 372 19.73 15.13 -25.26
CA SER A 372 20.46 16.39 -25.46
C SER A 372 19.81 17.56 -24.67
N ASP A 373 20.54 18.63 -24.45
CA ASP A 373 20.00 19.83 -23.77
C ASP A 373 18.80 20.43 -24.50
N ALA A 374 18.77 20.35 -25.84
CA ALA A 374 17.64 20.82 -26.64
C ALA A 374 16.38 19.94 -26.38
N GLU A 375 16.55 18.60 -26.31
CA GLU A 375 15.45 17.69 -25.99
C GLU A 375 14.97 17.89 -24.56
N LYS A 376 15.88 18.07 -23.59
CA LYS A 376 15.52 18.40 -22.19
C LYS A 376 14.72 19.69 -22.12
N THR A 377 15.11 20.71 -22.88
CA THR A 377 14.38 21.99 -22.96
C THR A 377 12.99 21.80 -23.57
N GLN A 378 12.89 21.01 -24.65
CA GLN A 378 11.61 20.73 -25.29
C GLN A 378 10.69 19.91 -24.39
N ASP A 379 11.24 18.96 -23.64
CA ASP A 379 10.47 18.15 -22.69
C ASP A 379 9.89 19.04 -21.57
N LYS A 380 10.64 19.99 -21.03
CA LYS A 380 10.12 20.96 -20.06
C LYS A 380 8.91 21.75 -20.58
N ILE A 381 8.96 22.16 -21.83
CA ILE A 381 7.84 22.84 -22.49
C ILE A 381 6.66 21.88 -22.67
N THR A 382 6.93 20.67 -23.14
CA THR A 382 5.91 19.65 -23.43
C THR A 382 5.15 19.23 -22.18
N TYR A 383 5.87 19.04 -21.07
CA TYR A 383 5.31 18.59 -19.80
C TYR A 383 4.99 19.73 -18.83
N ASN A 384 5.28 20.96 -19.20
CA ASN A 384 5.03 22.15 -18.39
C ASN A 384 5.58 22.03 -16.96
N THR A 385 6.83 21.59 -16.85
CA THR A 385 7.51 21.40 -15.56
C THR A 385 9.03 21.52 -15.70
N ASP A 386 9.67 22.07 -14.69
CA ASP A 386 11.13 22.09 -14.56
C ASP A 386 11.68 20.84 -13.84
N SER A 387 10.82 20.12 -13.12
CA SER A 387 11.19 18.89 -12.38
C SER A 387 11.01 17.66 -13.23
N ILE A 388 11.92 17.44 -14.20
CA ILE A 388 11.92 16.28 -15.06
C ILE A 388 13.11 15.38 -14.71
N ILE A 389 12.82 14.10 -14.48
CA ILE A 389 13.80 13.07 -14.19
C ILE A 389 13.90 12.18 -15.41
N TYR A 390 15.08 12.04 -15.95
CA TYR A 390 15.33 11.12 -17.02
C TYR A 390 15.88 9.82 -16.48
N ARG A 391 15.23 8.73 -16.87
CA ARG A 391 15.72 7.38 -16.60
C ARG A 391 16.25 6.78 -17.88
N VAL A 392 17.55 6.81 -18.01
CA VAL A 392 18.23 6.23 -19.16
C VAL A 392 18.39 4.73 -18.95
N MET A 393 17.81 3.95 -19.87
CA MET A 393 17.91 2.49 -19.85
C MET A 393 18.42 2.02 -21.20
N PRO A 394 19.69 1.64 -21.28
CA PRO A 394 20.28 1.12 -22.53
C PRO A 394 19.46 -0.08 -23.05
N ASN A 395 19.10 -0.02 -24.32
CA ASN A 395 18.33 -1.07 -25.00
C ASN A 395 16.90 -1.33 -24.50
N SER A 396 16.33 -0.44 -23.67
CA SER A 396 14.94 -0.61 -23.25
C SER A 396 14.00 -0.72 -24.45
N GLN A 397 13.17 -1.74 -24.44
CA GLN A 397 12.11 -1.91 -25.44
C GLN A 397 10.91 -0.96 -25.20
N PHE A 398 10.85 -0.29 -24.06
CA PHE A 398 9.75 0.59 -23.66
C PHE A 398 10.13 2.08 -23.75
N ALA A 399 11.28 2.40 -24.29
CA ALA A 399 11.69 3.78 -24.47
C ALA A 399 10.74 4.55 -25.39
N ILE A 400 10.62 5.87 -25.15
CA ILE A 400 9.73 6.74 -25.92
C ILE A 400 9.98 6.64 -27.42
N GLU A 401 11.24 6.52 -27.84
CA GLU A 401 11.65 6.40 -29.25
C GLU A 401 11.09 5.15 -29.92
N LYS A 402 10.81 4.07 -29.15
CA LYS A 402 10.35 2.80 -29.68
C LYS A 402 8.84 2.62 -29.67
N ILE A 403 8.17 3.08 -28.60
CA ILE A 403 6.74 2.83 -28.41
C ILE A 403 5.90 4.11 -28.32
N GLY A 404 6.54 5.29 -28.48
CA GLY A 404 5.90 6.60 -28.28
C GLY A 404 5.64 6.90 -26.80
N ILE A 405 5.07 8.07 -26.55
CA ILE A 405 4.71 8.52 -25.20
C ILE A 405 3.48 7.77 -24.71
N ARG A 406 3.63 7.06 -23.59
CA ARG A 406 2.57 6.38 -22.85
C ARG A 406 2.55 6.92 -21.43
N LYS A 407 1.68 7.90 -21.19
CA LYS A 407 1.65 8.69 -19.95
C LYS A 407 0.76 8.03 -18.90
N ASP A 408 1.21 8.08 -17.64
CA ASP A 408 0.43 7.81 -16.43
C ASP A 408 0.46 9.06 -15.54
N VAL A 409 -0.71 9.56 -15.16
CA VAL A 409 -0.86 10.76 -14.33
C VAL A 409 -1.42 10.34 -12.98
N LYS A 410 -0.68 10.61 -11.93
CA LYS A 410 -1.01 10.30 -10.55
C LYS A 410 -1.36 11.57 -9.79
N THR A 411 -2.60 11.66 -9.32
CA THR A 411 -3.15 12.78 -8.57
C THR A 411 -4.22 12.27 -7.61
N GLY A 412 -4.68 13.12 -6.70
CA GLY A 412 -5.75 12.82 -5.76
C GLY A 412 -5.27 12.26 -4.44
N SER A 413 -6.18 11.64 -3.67
CA SER A 413 -6.01 11.32 -2.25
C SER A 413 -4.72 10.58 -1.88
N ASP A 414 -4.21 9.73 -2.75
CA ASP A 414 -2.98 8.96 -2.48
C ASP A 414 -1.72 9.80 -2.60
N TYR A 415 -1.80 10.96 -3.28
CA TYR A 415 -0.68 11.83 -3.60
C TYR A 415 -0.80 13.22 -2.97
N GLU A 416 -1.99 13.64 -2.55
CA GLU A 416 -2.25 14.95 -1.95
C GLU A 416 -1.41 15.25 -0.70
N ASN A 417 -0.94 14.23 -0.03
CA ASN A 417 -0.10 14.37 1.16
C ASN A 417 1.40 14.50 0.85
N ILE A 418 1.79 14.49 -0.41
CA ILE A 418 3.19 14.65 -0.81
C ILE A 418 3.49 16.15 -0.95
N TYR A 419 4.29 16.72 -0.04
CA TYR A 419 4.59 18.15 0.01
C TYR A 419 6.01 18.53 -0.39
N SER A 420 6.84 17.59 -0.83
CA SER A 420 8.19 17.90 -1.28
C SER A 420 8.46 17.34 -2.66
N ASN A 421 9.26 18.07 -3.44
CA ASN A 421 9.69 17.64 -4.77
C ASN A 421 10.48 16.33 -4.70
N ASP A 422 11.33 16.16 -3.68
CA ASP A 422 12.12 14.95 -3.50
C ASP A 422 11.24 13.71 -3.29
N LEU A 423 10.15 13.85 -2.54
CA LEU A 423 9.18 12.75 -2.37
C LEU A 423 8.37 12.51 -3.65
N CYS A 424 7.99 13.57 -4.36
CA CYS A 424 7.36 13.43 -5.68
C CYS A 424 8.29 12.73 -6.66
N GLU A 425 9.57 13.08 -6.65
CA GLU A 425 10.60 12.47 -7.50
C GLU A 425 10.75 10.97 -7.19
N GLN A 426 10.92 10.63 -5.93
CA GLN A 426 11.03 9.23 -5.50
C GLN A 426 9.78 8.43 -5.89
N ARG A 427 8.61 9.02 -5.70
CA ARG A 427 7.36 8.38 -6.08
C ARG A 427 7.22 8.24 -7.60
N ALA A 428 7.59 9.25 -8.38
CA ALA A 428 7.57 9.20 -9.84
C ALA A 428 8.53 8.12 -10.36
N GLN A 429 9.74 8.02 -9.82
CA GLN A 429 10.70 6.97 -10.16
C GLN A 429 10.15 5.58 -9.85
N TYR A 430 9.52 5.40 -8.70
CA TYR A 430 8.93 4.12 -8.33
C TYR A 430 7.74 3.74 -9.23
N GLU A 431 6.80 4.64 -9.45
CA GLU A 431 5.64 4.38 -10.30
C GLU A 431 6.06 4.11 -11.76
N ASN A 432 7.04 4.86 -12.26
CA ASN A 432 7.63 4.61 -13.58
C ASN A 432 8.32 3.24 -13.64
N TRP A 433 9.16 2.90 -12.65
CA TRP A 433 9.75 1.57 -12.55
C TRP A 433 8.70 0.47 -12.56
N LYS A 434 7.61 0.64 -11.82
CA LYS A 434 6.52 -0.34 -11.71
C LYS A 434 5.76 -0.52 -13.03
N SER A 435 5.57 0.55 -13.80
CA SER A 435 4.76 0.57 -15.01
C SER A 435 5.55 0.36 -16.31
N THR A 436 6.88 0.55 -16.29
CA THR A 436 7.72 0.41 -17.49
C THR A 436 8.18 -1.03 -17.68
N ARG A 437 7.23 -1.96 -17.73
CA ARG A 437 7.49 -3.38 -17.93
C ARG A 437 6.24 -4.10 -18.41
N LEU A 438 6.42 -5.27 -18.99
CA LEU A 438 5.33 -6.20 -19.25
C LEU A 438 5.04 -6.96 -17.95
N ASN A 439 3.95 -6.64 -17.31
CA ASN A 439 3.50 -7.42 -16.17
C ASN A 439 2.89 -8.72 -16.68
N ARG A 440 3.57 -9.83 -16.39
CA ARG A 440 3.05 -11.16 -16.63
C ARG A 440 2.30 -11.60 -15.39
N VAL A 441 1.04 -11.94 -15.59
CA VAL A 441 0.18 -12.49 -14.54
C VAL A 441 0.06 -13.98 -14.77
N LEU A 442 0.58 -14.76 -13.84
CA LEU A 442 0.48 -16.21 -13.81
C LEU A 442 -0.74 -16.60 -12.97
N GLU A 443 -1.63 -17.36 -13.55
CA GLU A 443 -2.78 -17.95 -12.87
C GLU A 443 -2.59 -19.47 -12.84
N LEU A 444 -2.46 -20.00 -11.63
CA LEU A 444 -2.28 -21.43 -11.39
C LEU A 444 -3.52 -21.99 -10.68
N GLY A 445 -4.21 -22.94 -11.33
CA GLY A 445 -5.11 -23.85 -10.61
C GLY A 445 -4.26 -24.95 -9.96
N ILE A 446 -4.30 -25.05 -8.64
CA ILE A 446 -3.47 -25.98 -7.90
C ILE A 446 -4.26 -26.74 -6.83
N GLN A 447 -3.69 -27.84 -6.34
CA GLN A 447 -4.12 -28.43 -5.08
C GLN A 447 -3.77 -27.47 -3.95
N THR A 448 -4.70 -27.29 -3.01
CA THR A 448 -4.54 -26.32 -1.91
C THR A 448 -3.23 -26.50 -1.16
N ILE A 449 -2.50 -25.42 -1.01
CA ILE A 449 -1.31 -25.27 -0.18
C ILE A 449 -1.71 -24.51 1.09
N PRO A 450 -1.98 -25.20 2.21
CA PRO A 450 -2.66 -24.59 3.36
C PRO A 450 -1.92 -23.43 4.04
N PHE A 451 -0.65 -23.26 3.75
CA PHE A 451 0.22 -22.23 4.32
C PHE A 451 0.68 -21.18 3.30
N ALA A 452 0.13 -21.19 2.08
CA ALA A 452 0.38 -20.14 1.12
C ALA A 452 -0.29 -18.83 1.55
N ASP A 453 0.39 -17.71 1.35
CA ASP A 453 -0.14 -16.37 1.62
C ASP A 453 0.21 -15.42 0.46
N VAL A 454 -0.48 -14.29 0.39
CA VAL A 454 -0.19 -13.25 -0.60
C VAL A 454 1.09 -12.48 -0.25
N ASN A 455 1.65 -11.78 -1.23
CA ASN A 455 2.93 -11.10 -1.16
C ASN A 455 4.12 -11.98 -0.73
N GLN A 456 4.02 -13.29 -0.99
CA GLN A 456 5.12 -14.23 -0.85
C GLN A 456 5.77 -14.52 -2.21
N LYS A 457 7.09 -14.62 -2.21
CA LYS A 457 7.85 -15.04 -3.39
C LYS A 457 7.81 -16.55 -3.54
N PHE A 458 7.66 -16.99 -4.78
CA PHE A 458 7.86 -18.39 -5.14
C PHE A 458 8.54 -18.51 -6.50
N THR A 459 9.26 -19.61 -6.73
CA THR A 459 9.80 -19.94 -8.04
C THR A 459 8.92 -20.97 -8.71
N TYR A 460 8.75 -20.82 -10.02
CA TYR A 460 7.93 -21.71 -10.82
C TYR A 460 8.58 -21.98 -12.17
N LYS A 461 8.56 -23.24 -12.59
CA LYS A 461 8.99 -23.64 -13.93
C LYS A 461 7.78 -23.63 -14.84
N LEU A 462 7.71 -22.67 -15.74
CA LEU A 462 6.63 -22.55 -16.71
C LEU A 462 6.49 -23.83 -17.53
N LEU A 463 5.29 -24.40 -17.56
CA LEU A 463 5.01 -25.60 -18.34
C LEU A 463 5.10 -25.33 -19.84
N SER A 464 4.76 -24.11 -20.26
CA SER A 464 4.75 -23.66 -21.65
C SER A 464 6.16 -23.51 -22.25
N THR A 465 7.14 -23.01 -21.48
CA THR A 465 8.50 -22.69 -21.98
C THR A 465 9.61 -23.48 -21.31
N GLY A 466 9.36 -24.09 -20.16
CA GLY A 466 10.38 -24.74 -19.33
C GLY A 466 11.29 -23.78 -18.57
N GLU A 467 11.05 -22.48 -18.64
CA GLU A 467 11.83 -21.43 -18.00
C GLU A 467 11.46 -21.33 -16.52
N ILE A 468 12.46 -21.20 -15.63
CA ILE A 468 12.22 -20.99 -14.20
C ILE A 468 12.18 -19.49 -13.95
N LYS A 469 11.09 -19.00 -13.38
CA LYS A 469 10.90 -17.61 -13.03
C LYS A 469 10.44 -17.45 -11.58
N THR A 470 10.69 -16.27 -11.05
CA THR A 470 10.23 -15.88 -9.72
C THR A 470 8.95 -15.06 -9.84
N PHE A 471 7.99 -15.35 -8.98
CA PHE A 471 6.70 -14.68 -8.93
C PHE A 471 6.41 -14.20 -7.50
N ILE A 472 5.53 -13.20 -7.38
CA ILE A 472 4.89 -12.78 -6.13
C ILE A 472 3.41 -13.10 -6.20
N THR A 473 2.93 -13.84 -5.20
CA THR A 473 1.51 -14.14 -5.04
C THR A 473 0.74 -12.86 -4.77
N LYS A 474 -0.30 -12.60 -5.57
CA LYS A 474 -1.19 -11.44 -5.40
C LYS A 474 -2.55 -11.83 -4.84
N LYS A 475 -3.04 -12.97 -5.27
CA LYS A 475 -4.34 -13.46 -4.84
C LYS A 475 -4.35 -14.97 -4.70
N ILE A 476 -5.06 -15.47 -3.71
CA ILE A 476 -5.36 -16.88 -3.49
C ILE A 476 -6.87 -16.97 -3.33
N SER A 477 -7.53 -17.81 -4.11
CA SER A 477 -8.97 -17.99 -4.03
C SER A 477 -9.36 -19.45 -4.18
N SER A 478 -10.43 -19.84 -3.49
CA SER A 478 -11.05 -21.15 -3.61
C SER A 478 -12.56 -20.99 -3.48
N ASP A 479 -13.30 -21.63 -4.35
CA ASP A 479 -14.76 -21.71 -4.24
C ASP A 479 -15.19 -22.62 -3.09
N ASP A 480 -14.37 -23.61 -2.76
CA ASP A 480 -14.61 -24.52 -1.66
C ASP A 480 -13.32 -25.25 -1.24
N LEU A 481 -12.70 -24.80 -0.17
CA LEU A 481 -11.46 -25.38 0.39
C LEU A 481 -11.62 -26.85 0.81
N THR A 482 -12.84 -27.33 1.06
CA THR A 482 -13.05 -28.76 1.39
C THR A 482 -12.76 -29.68 0.20
N LYS A 483 -12.78 -29.15 -1.03
CA LYS A 483 -12.40 -29.87 -2.24
C LYS A 483 -10.90 -29.96 -2.47
N GLY A 484 -10.12 -29.17 -1.72
CA GLY A 484 -8.66 -29.19 -1.77
C GLY A 484 -8.08 -28.62 -3.05
N THR A 485 -8.74 -27.64 -3.67
CA THR A 485 -8.27 -26.91 -4.85
C THR A 485 -8.36 -25.42 -4.63
N GLU A 486 -7.40 -24.69 -5.18
CA GLU A 486 -7.35 -23.25 -5.14
C GLU A 486 -6.74 -22.67 -6.43
N THR A 487 -6.95 -21.40 -6.65
CA THR A 487 -6.34 -20.62 -7.71
C THR A 487 -5.37 -19.61 -7.09
N ILE A 488 -4.13 -19.63 -7.54
CA ILE A 488 -3.13 -18.62 -7.21
C ILE A 488 -2.99 -17.68 -8.43
N GLU A 489 -3.19 -16.39 -8.20
CA GLU A 489 -2.83 -15.34 -9.14
C GLU A 489 -1.54 -14.67 -8.65
N ALA A 490 -0.54 -14.59 -9.50
CA ALA A 490 0.77 -14.06 -9.17
C ALA A 490 1.34 -13.21 -10.29
N THR A 491 2.13 -12.22 -9.94
CA THR A 491 2.86 -11.39 -10.90
C THR A 491 4.33 -11.77 -10.94
N GLU A 492 4.96 -11.68 -12.12
CA GLU A 492 6.41 -11.87 -12.25
C GLU A 492 7.12 -10.90 -11.29
N PHE A 493 8.09 -11.42 -10.54
CA PHE A 493 8.86 -10.62 -9.59
C PHE A 493 9.97 -9.88 -10.31
N PHE A 494 10.10 -8.61 -9.99
CA PHE A 494 11.22 -7.77 -10.38
C PHE A 494 11.77 -7.09 -9.14
N GLU A 495 13.08 -6.99 -9.07
CA GLU A 495 13.75 -6.26 -7.99
C GLU A 495 13.26 -4.81 -7.96
N THR A 496 12.97 -4.29 -6.76
CA THR A 496 12.39 -2.95 -6.64
C THR A 496 13.45 -1.87 -6.84
N TYR A 497 13.12 -0.82 -7.60
CA TYR A 497 13.92 0.38 -7.67
C TYR A 497 14.24 0.93 -6.23
N PRO A 498 15.46 1.40 -5.92
CA PRO A 498 16.56 1.66 -6.85
C PRO A 498 17.48 0.48 -7.13
N ASN A 499 17.29 -0.67 -6.48
CA ASN A 499 18.19 -1.81 -6.63
C ASN A 499 18.06 -2.48 -8.00
N GLY A 500 16.91 -2.33 -8.65
CA GLY A 500 16.63 -2.84 -9.99
C GLY A 500 16.96 -1.88 -11.12
N ASP A 501 18.09 -1.18 -11.08
CA ASP A 501 18.53 -0.25 -12.14
C ASP A 501 18.97 -0.93 -13.45
N SER A 502 19.00 -2.23 -13.49
CA SER A 502 19.51 -3.03 -14.61
C SER A 502 18.40 -3.59 -15.49
N TYR A 503 17.49 -2.77 -16.00
CA TYR A 503 16.49 -3.21 -16.98
C TYR A 503 16.85 -2.86 -18.40
#